data_0fe6c96b77b694afb4a1f27faa936109
#
_entry.id   0fe6c96b77b694afb4a1f27faa936109
#
_cell.length_a   1.000
_cell.length_b   1.000
_cell.length_c   1.000
_cell.angle_alpha   90.00
_cell.angle_beta   90.00
_cell.angle_gamma   90.00
#
_symmetry.space_group_name_H-M   'P 1'
#
loop_
_entity.id
_entity.type
_entity.pdbx_description
1 polymer ?
#
loop_
_entity_poly.entity_id
_entity_poly.type
_entity_poly.pdbx_seq_one_letter_code
_entity_poly.pdbx_strand_id
1 'polypeptide(L)'
;YGMNHFWFAMLMVVLVPGLLAFVFGWLAFRSRVTGVYLSIMTQAMTYALLLAFFRNEMGFGGNNGLTDFKDIIGFSLTDDATRAALFLITAVVLCLAYLVCRVIVGSKLGRVAVAIRDAEMRTRFMGYRVEYFKLAIFVFSAMLAGVAGALYVPQVGIINPGEFSPLNSIELVKCKIGRAVQQECRDRY
;
A
#
# COMPACT_ATOMS: atom_id res chain seq x y z
N TYR A 1 7.43 -18.56 -22.65
CA TYR A 1 7.29 -17.15 -22.27
C TYR A 1 7.66 -17.04 -20.79
N GLY A 2 8.97 -16.91 -20.50
CA GLY A 2 9.34 -17.26 -19.19
C GLY A 2 9.87 -16.13 -18.32
N MET A 3 11.08 -16.24 -17.80
CA MET A 3 11.65 -15.48 -16.69
C MET A 3 11.77 -13.97 -16.93
N ASN A 4 11.98 -13.51 -18.17
CA ASN A 4 12.11 -12.08 -18.46
C ASN A 4 10.83 -11.29 -18.20
N HIS A 5 9.65 -11.90 -18.37
CA HIS A 5 8.38 -11.26 -18.10
C HIS A 5 8.06 -11.21 -16.61
N PHE A 6 8.56 -12.17 -15.82
CA PHE A 6 8.38 -12.17 -14.37
C PHE A 6 9.15 -11.02 -13.70
N TRP A 7 10.40 -10.81 -14.06
CA TRP A 7 11.20 -9.69 -13.54
C TRP A 7 10.59 -8.33 -13.91
N PHE A 8 10.10 -8.22 -15.14
CA PHE A 8 9.42 -7.02 -15.61
C PHE A 8 8.12 -6.79 -14.81
N ALA A 9 7.32 -7.82 -14.57
CA ALA A 9 6.11 -7.73 -13.75
C ALA A 9 6.42 -7.31 -12.31
N MET A 10 7.45 -7.91 -11.68
CA MET A 10 7.90 -7.52 -10.33
C MET A 10 8.33 -6.06 -10.25
N LEU A 11 9.03 -5.58 -11.27
CA LEU A 11 9.43 -4.18 -11.35
C LEU A 11 8.21 -3.26 -11.48
N MET A 12 7.24 -3.63 -12.32
CA MET A 12 5.99 -2.87 -12.50
C MET A 12 5.14 -2.82 -11.24
N VAL A 13 5.09 -3.89 -10.47
CA VAL A 13 4.36 -3.96 -9.18
C VAL A 13 4.86 -2.91 -8.19
N VAL A 14 6.15 -2.60 -8.20
CA VAL A 14 6.73 -1.57 -7.32
C VAL A 14 6.61 -0.18 -7.95
N LEU A 15 6.86 -0.08 -9.25
CA LEU A 15 6.99 1.20 -9.95
C LEU A 15 5.64 1.88 -10.18
N VAL A 16 4.61 1.14 -10.57
CA VAL A 16 3.27 1.71 -10.86
C VAL A 16 2.64 2.35 -9.63
N PRO A 17 2.48 1.65 -8.48
CA PRO A 17 1.91 2.27 -7.30
C PRO A 17 2.82 3.36 -6.72
N GLY A 18 4.15 3.19 -6.82
CA GLY A 18 5.11 4.22 -6.41
C GLY A 18 4.98 5.50 -7.22
N LEU A 19 4.88 5.40 -8.54
CA LEU A 19 4.72 6.55 -9.43
C LEU A 19 3.36 7.24 -9.22
N LEU A 20 2.29 6.47 -9.10
CA LEU A 20 0.96 6.98 -8.81
C LEU A 20 0.93 7.73 -7.48
N ALA A 21 1.52 7.15 -6.43
CA ALA A 21 1.67 7.78 -5.13
C ALA A 21 2.55 9.03 -5.19
N PHE A 22 3.61 9.02 -6.00
CA PHE A 22 4.48 10.18 -6.18
C PHE A 22 3.72 11.33 -6.83
N VAL A 23 3.02 11.09 -7.94
CA VAL A 23 2.25 12.14 -8.65
C VAL A 23 1.17 12.71 -7.75
N PHE A 24 0.36 11.84 -7.15
CA PHE A 24 -0.72 12.26 -6.25
C PHE A 24 -0.19 12.98 -5.02
N GLY A 25 0.81 12.40 -4.34
CA GLY A 25 1.40 12.96 -3.14
C GLY A 25 2.09 14.29 -3.42
N TRP A 26 2.78 14.42 -4.55
CA TRP A 26 3.40 15.68 -4.94
C TRP A 26 2.37 16.79 -5.13
N LEU A 27 1.25 16.52 -5.82
CA LEU A 27 0.16 17.47 -6.00
C LEU A 27 -0.49 17.84 -4.65
N ALA A 28 -0.80 16.83 -3.82
CA ALA A 28 -1.48 17.03 -2.54
C ALA A 28 -0.61 17.82 -1.54
N PHE A 29 0.66 17.43 -1.37
CA PHE A 29 1.55 18.10 -0.41
C PHE A 29 2.02 19.46 -0.89
N ARG A 30 2.16 19.68 -2.21
CA ARG A 30 2.43 20.99 -2.78
C ARG A 30 1.29 21.99 -2.54
N SER A 31 0.05 21.51 -2.59
CA SER A 31 -1.15 22.33 -2.31
C SER A 31 -1.35 22.60 -0.82
N ARG A 32 -0.42 22.15 0.06
CA ARG A 32 -0.50 22.28 1.52
C ARG A 32 -1.79 21.73 2.12
N VAL A 33 -2.38 20.75 1.44
CA VAL A 33 -3.57 20.07 1.93
C VAL A 33 -3.17 19.19 3.11
N THR A 34 -3.81 19.39 4.26
CA THR A 34 -3.52 18.67 5.50
C THR A 34 -4.79 18.12 6.14
N GLY A 35 -4.61 17.07 6.96
CA GLY A 35 -5.69 16.54 7.78
C GLY A 35 -6.83 15.91 6.99
N VAL A 36 -8.06 16.31 7.29
CA VAL A 36 -9.29 15.71 6.76
C VAL A 36 -9.39 15.84 5.24
N TYR A 37 -8.95 16.96 4.67
CA TYR A 37 -8.99 17.17 3.21
C TYR A 37 -8.13 16.17 2.46
N LEU A 38 -6.96 15.80 3.00
CA LEU A 38 -6.10 14.79 2.39
C LEU A 38 -6.80 13.41 2.38
N SER A 39 -7.48 13.06 3.47
CA SER A 39 -8.25 11.81 3.55
C SER A 39 -9.39 11.77 2.54
N ILE A 40 -10.13 12.87 2.36
CA ILE A 40 -11.20 12.95 1.37
C ILE A 40 -10.64 12.81 -0.05
N MET A 41 -9.53 13.49 -0.36
CA MET A 41 -8.88 13.40 -1.67
C MET A 41 -8.38 11.99 -1.99
N THR A 42 -7.79 11.29 -1.01
CA THR A 42 -7.34 9.90 -1.22
C THR A 42 -8.52 8.95 -1.44
N GLN A 43 -9.63 9.12 -0.73
CA GLN A 43 -10.85 8.33 -0.94
C GLN A 43 -11.46 8.60 -2.33
N ALA A 44 -11.53 9.86 -2.74
CA ALA A 44 -12.02 10.21 -4.08
C ALA A 44 -11.16 9.60 -5.19
N MET A 45 -9.83 9.61 -5.03
CA MET A 45 -8.90 8.96 -5.97
C MET A 45 -9.11 7.45 -6.03
N THR A 46 -9.25 6.80 -4.87
CA THR A 46 -9.53 5.36 -4.81
C THR A 46 -10.84 5.01 -5.52
N TYR A 47 -11.88 5.81 -5.33
CA TYR A 47 -13.16 5.62 -6.01
C TYR A 47 -13.08 5.85 -7.52
N ALA A 48 -12.32 6.84 -7.96
CA ALA A 48 -12.07 7.07 -9.38
C ALA A 48 -11.33 5.90 -10.03
N LEU A 49 -10.33 5.34 -9.36
CA LEU A 49 -9.62 4.13 -9.81
C LEU A 49 -10.55 2.91 -9.84
N LEU A 50 -11.40 2.73 -8.84
CA LEU A 50 -12.41 1.68 -8.82
C LEU A 50 -13.29 1.74 -10.07
N LEU A 51 -13.84 2.92 -10.39
CA LEU A 51 -14.66 3.12 -11.58
C LEU A 51 -13.89 2.86 -12.87
N ALA A 52 -12.60 3.25 -12.92
CA ALA A 52 -11.75 2.97 -14.08
C ALA A 52 -11.54 1.46 -14.29
N PHE A 53 -11.37 0.69 -13.22
CA PHE A 53 -11.22 -0.77 -13.30
C PHE A 53 -12.53 -1.49 -13.66
N PHE A 54 -13.69 -0.96 -13.29
CA PHE A 54 -14.98 -1.50 -13.71
C PHE A 54 -15.27 -1.29 -15.20
N ARG A 55 -14.54 -0.39 -15.85
CA ARG A 55 -14.76 -0.08 -17.26
C ARG A 55 -14.15 -1.17 -18.15
N ASN A 56 -14.99 -1.96 -18.79
CA ASN A 56 -14.58 -3.07 -19.67
C ASN A 56 -13.67 -2.65 -20.83
N GLU A 57 -13.77 -1.41 -21.28
CA GLU A 57 -12.99 -0.86 -22.40
C GLU A 57 -11.49 -0.80 -22.14
N MET A 58 -11.07 -0.83 -20.88
CA MET A 58 -9.64 -0.76 -20.50
C MET A 58 -8.94 -2.14 -20.44
N GLY A 59 -9.65 -3.24 -20.72
CA GLY A 59 -9.05 -4.58 -20.79
C GLY A 59 -8.72 -5.22 -19.41
N PHE A 60 -9.21 -4.64 -18.31
CA PHE A 60 -8.97 -5.16 -16.94
C PHE A 60 -10.01 -6.20 -16.47
N GLY A 61 -10.73 -6.86 -17.40
CA GLY A 61 -11.70 -7.91 -17.06
C GLY A 61 -13.04 -7.41 -16.52
N GLY A 62 -13.23 -6.10 -16.33
CA GLY A 62 -14.51 -5.49 -15.92
C GLY A 62 -15.06 -6.07 -14.63
N ASN A 63 -16.38 -6.33 -14.60
CA ASN A 63 -17.09 -6.81 -13.41
C ASN A 63 -16.66 -8.20 -12.91
N ASN A 64 -16.07 -9.03 -13.79
CA ASN A 64 -15.62 -10.39 -13.44
C ASN A 64 -14.23 -10.41 -12.80
N GLY A 65 -13.51 -9.29 -12.79
CA GLY A 65 -12.15 -9.22 -12.28
C GLY A 65 -11.14 -10.03 -13.10
N LEU A 66 -9.95 -10.13 -12.61
CA LEU A 66 -8.91 -11.02 -13.15
C LEU A 66 -9.05 -12.38 -12.45
N THR A 67 -9.65 -13.32 -13.16
CA THR A 67 -9.74 -14.73 -12.81
C THR A 67 -8.77 -15.51 -13.71
N ASP A 68 -8.35 -16.70 -13.35
CA ASP A 68 -7.49 -17.58 -14.17
C ASP A 68 -5.99 -17.58 -13.81
N PHE A 69 -5.66 -17.21 -12.59
CA PHE A 69 -4.31 -17.45 -12.08
C PHE A 69 -4.12 -18.93 -11.72
N LYS A 70 -4.06 -19.81 -12.76
CA LYS A 70 -3.91 -21.26 -12.55
C LYS A 70 -2.46 -21.68 -12.41
N ASP A 71 -1.56 -21.03 -13.14
CA ASP A 71 -0.16 -21.40 -13.23
C ASP A 71 0.76 -20.18 -13.02
N ILE A 72 1.68 -20.29 -12.06
CA ILE A 72 2.79 -19.34 -11.90
C ILE A 72 4.07 -20.06 -12.26
N ILE A 73 4.73 -19.61 -13.34
CA ILE A 73 6.04 -20.14 -13.85
C ILE A 73 5.95 -21.66 -14.13
N GLY A 74 4.78 -22.17 -14.54
CA GLY A 74 4.59 -23.61 -14.85
C GLY A 74 4.31 -24.50 -13.63
N PHE A 75 4.12 -23.95 -12.45
CA PHE A 75 3.67 -24.68 -11.26
C PHE A 75 2.19 -24.42 -11.03
N SER A 76 1.40 -25.47 -10.87
CA SER A 76 -0.02 -25.35 -10.56
C SER A 76 -0.20 -24.86 -9.11
N LEU A 77 -1.03 -23.82 -8.94
CA LEU A 77 -1.35 -23.24 -7.62
C LEU A 77 -2.18 -24.17 -6.72
N THR A 78 -2.62 -25.31 -7.26
CA THR A 78 -3.38 -26.31 -6.54
C THR A 78 -2.53 -27.25 -5.69
N ASP A 79 -1.22 -27.34 -5.94
CA ASP A 79 -0.30 -28.19 -5.18
C ASP A 79 -0.04 -27.62 -3.78
N ASP A 80 -0.15 -28.48 -2.77
CA ASP A 80 0.11 -28.10 -1.37
C ASP A 80 1.55 -27.64 -1.14
N ALA A 81 2.50 -28.20 -1.89
CA ALA A 81 3.90 -27.75 -1.87
C ALA A 81 4.06 -26.32 -2.37
N THR A 82 3.35 -25.93 -3.44
CA THR A 82 3.37 -24.59 -4.00
C THR A 82 2.74 -23.58 -3.03
N ARG A 83 1.64 -23.93 -2.38
CA ARG A 83 1.01 -23.10 -1.34
C ARG A 83 1.94 -22.89 -0.13
N ALA A 84 2.60 -23.94 0.34
CA ALA A 84 3.57 -23.83 1.43
C ALA A 84 4.76 -22.93 1.05
N ALA A 85 5.26 -23.05 -0.18
CA ALA A 85 6.33 -22.20 -0.69
C ALA A 85 5.91 -20.73 -0.77
N LEU A 86 4.71 -20.43 -1.29
CA LEU A 86 4.16 -19.07 -1.33
C LEU A 86 4.00 -18.47 0.06
N PHE A 87 3.53 -19.27 1.03
CA PHE A 87 3.43 -18.82 2.41
C PHE A 87 4.81 -18.48 3.00
N LEU A 88 5.81 -19.32 2.79
CA LEU A 88 7.18 -19.05 3.25
C LEU A 88 7.77 -17.79 2.61
N ILE A 89 7.59 -17.61 1.29
CA ILE A 89 8.03 -16.41 0.59
C ILE A 89 7.37 -15.16 1.18
N THR A 90 6.07 -15.22 1.44
CA THR A 90 5.34 -14.10 2.04
C THR A 90 5.83 -13.78 3.44
N ALA A 91 6.11 -14.80 4.26
CA ALA A 91 6.66 -14.62 5.60
C ALA A 91 8.05 -13.98 5.57
N VAL A 92 8.92 -14.41 4.66
CA VAL A 92 10.25 -13.83 4.47
C VAL A 92 10.16 -12.37 4.01
N VAL A 93 9.30 -12.07 3.02
CA VAL A 93 9.10 -10.70 2.54
C VAL A 93 8.54 -9.79 3.65
N LEU A 94 7.62 -10.30 4.47
CA LEU A 94 7.10 -9.58 5.63
C LEU A 94 8.21 -9.25 6.64
N CYS A 95 9.08 -10.21 6.93
CA CYS A 95 10.23 -10.04 7.81
C CYS A 95 11.20 -8.98 7.27
N LEU A 96 11.51 -9.04 5.97
CA LEU A 96 12.33 -8.04 5.29
C LEU A 96 11.70 -6.65 5.32
N ALA A 97 10.41 -6.54 5.02
CA ALA A 97 9.68 -5.27 5.07
C ALA A 97 9.72 -4.67 6.50
N TYR A 98 9.54 -5.51 7.52
CA TYR A 98 9.65 -5.08 8.91
C TYR A 98 11.05 -4.55 9.23
N LEU A 99 12.10 -5.27 8.83
CA LEU A 99 13.49 -4.85 9.06
C LEU A 99 13.80 -3.52 8.35
N VAL A 100 13.37 -3.36 7.10
CA VAL A 100 13.54 -2.12 6.33
C VAL A 100 12.81 -0.96 7.03
N CYS A 101 11.56 -1.16 7.44
CA CYS A 101 10.81 -0.15 8.20
C CYS A 101 11.52 0.23 9.50
N ARG A 102 12.06 -0.75 10.24
CA ARG A 102 12.80 -0.51 11.48
C ARG A 102 14.07 0.32 11.26
N VAL A 103 14.82 0.01 10.20
CA VAL A 103 16.02 0.78 9.80
C VAL A 103 15.64 2.21 9.42
N ILE A 104 14.57 2.40 8.65
CA ILE A 104 14.10 3.75 8.25
C ILE A 104 13.66 4.56 9.46
N VAL A 105 12.91 3.97 10.38
CA VAL A 105 12.47 4.66 11.61
C VAL A 105 13.66 5.04 12.49
N GLY A 106 14.70 4.21 12.58
CA GLY A 106 15.93 4.49 13.31
C GLY A 106 16.85 5.52 12.61
N SER A 107 16.65 5.80 11.35
CA SER A 107 17.44 6.72 10.56
C SER A 107 17.13 8.20 10.85
N LYS A 108 17.91 9.10 10.22
CA LYS A 108 17.63 10.56 10.28
C LYS A 108 16.24 10.89 9.72
N LEU A 109 15.81 10.18 8.69
CA LEU A 109 14.46 10.33 8.10
C LEU A 109 13.35 10.03 9.11
N GLY A 110 13.48 8.94 9.88
CA GLY A 110 12.50 8.58 10.90
C GLY A 110 12.41 9.60 12.03
N ARG A 111 13.55 10.09 12.51
CA ARG A 111 13.58 11.14 13.55
C ARG A 111 12.90 12.44 13.10
N VAL A 112 13.16 12.87 11.86
CA VAL A 112 12.50 14.05 11.28
C VAL A 112 11.00 13.78 11.10
N ALA A 113 10.60 12.59 10.68
CA ALA A 113 9.19 12.20 10.53
C ALA A 113 8.42 12.28 11.86
N VAL A 114 9.03 11.82 12.97
CA VAL A 114 8.45 11.96 14.31
C VAL A 114 8.34 13.43 14.72
N ALA A 115 9.37 14.24 14.47
CA ALA A 115 9.33 15.67 14.77
C ALA A 115 8.23 16.39 13.95
N ILE A 116 8.03 16.02 12.69
CA ILE A 116 6.94 16.55 11.85
C ILE A 116 5.57 16.16 12.40
N ARG A 117 5.40 14.92 12.87
CA ARG A 117 4.15 14.45 13.47
C ARG A 117 3.78 15.23 14.73
N ASP A 118 4.77 15.47 15.60
CA ASP A 118 4.55 16.08 16.92
C ASP A 118 4.43 17.61 16.83
N ALA A 119 5.20 18.26 15.95
CA ALA A 119 5.21 19.72 15.81
C ALA A 119 5.62 20.17 14.40
N GLU A 120 4.71 20.03 13.42
CA GLU A 120 4.97 20.37 12.01
C GLU A 120 5.49 21.80 11.81
N MET A 121 4.86 22.78 12.49
CA MET A 121 5.22 24.18 12.35
C MET A 121 6.64 24.46 12.88
N ARG A 122 7.02 23.87 14.02
CA ARG A 122 8.38 24.03 14.57
C ARG A 122 9.43 23.44 13.64
N THR A 123 9.17 22.25 13.06
CA THR A 123 10.09 21.58 12.13
C THR A 123 10.28 22.41 10.86
N ARG A 124 9.23 23.07 10.39
CA ARG A 124 9.28 23.99 9.24
C ARG A 124 10.13 25.24 9.54
N PHE A 125 10.00 25.82 10.72
CA PHE A 125 10.81 26.96 11.15
C PHE A 125 12.31 26.62 11.30
N MET A 126 12.65 25.37 11.57
CA MET A 126 14.05 24.89 11.59
C MET A 126 14.63 24.70 10.17
N GLY A 127 13.90 25.03 9.11
CA GLY A 127 14.39 24.98 7.73
C GLY A 127 14.16 23.66 7.01
N TYR A 128 13.51 22.68 7.63
CA TYR A 128 13.19 21.41 6.97
C TYR A 128 12.00 21.57 6.01
N ARG A 129 12.16 21.04 4.80
CA ARG A 129 11.07 20.99 3.81
C ARG A 129 10.16 19.81 4.11
N VAL A 130 9.18 20.03 4.96
CA VAL A 130 8.25 19.01 5.46
C VAL A 130 7.54 18.24 4.35
N GLU A 131 7.23 18.92 3.24
CA GLU A 131 6.52 18.33 2.09
C GLU A 131 7.28 17.15 1.48
N TYR A 132 8.60 17.26 1.32
CA TYR A 132 9.41 16.18 0.74
C TYR A 132 9.52 14.96 1.66
N PHE A 133 9.60 15.18 2.97
CA PHE A 133 9.62 14.07 3.92
C PHE A 133 8.30 13.32 3.96
N LYS A 134 7.18 14.02 3.95
CA LYS A 134 5.85 13.42 3.85
C LYS A 134 5.70 12.65 2.54
N LEU A 135 6.13 13.24 1.42
CA LEU A 135 6.08 12.59 0.12
C LEU A 135 6.92 11.31 0.08
N ALA A 136 8.15 11.35 0.58
CA ALA A 136 9.03 10.18 0.60
C ALA A 136 8.42 9.01 1.39
N ILE A 137 7.87 9.28 2.58
CA ILE A 137 7.23 8.25 3.40
C ILE A 137 5.98 7.71 2.71
N PHE A 138 5.18 8.58 2.09
CA PHE A 138 3.97 8.19 1.37
C PHE A 138 4.28 7.28 0.17
N VAL A 139 5.26 7.64 -0.65
CA VAL A 139 5.70 6.83 -1.81
C VAL A 139 6.27 5.49 -1.34
N PHE A 140 7.10 5.49 -0.30
CA PHE A 140 7.65 4.26 0.26
C PHE A 140 6.55 3.32 0.77
N SER A 141 5.56 3.85 1.47
CA SER A 141 4.39 3.07 1.93
C SER A 141 3.59 2.48 0.76
N ALA A 142 3.41 3.23 -0.32
CA ALA A 142 2.72 2.75 -1.52
C ALA A 142 3.49 1.64 -2.24
N MET A 143 4.83 1.74 -2.30
CA MET A 143 5.67 0.67 -2.86
C MET A 143 5.54 -0.63 -2.04
N LEU A 144 5.57 -0.54 -0.71
CA LEU A 144 5.37 -1.71 0.16
C LEU A 144 3.97 -2.31 0.00
N ALA A 145 2.94 -1.47 -0.13
CA ALA A 145 1.58 -1.92 -0.39
C ALA A 145 1.48 -2.65 -1.75
N GLY A 146 2.18 -2.16 -2.79
CA GLY A 146 2.26 -2.83 -4.09
C GLY A 146 2.86 -4.22 -4.00
N VAL A 147 3.96 -4.37 -3.28
CA VAL A 147 4.59 -5.69 -3.03
C VAL A 147 3.65 -6.61 -2.26
N ALA A 148 2.97 -6.12 -1.24
CA ALA A 148 1.99 -6.89 -0.48
C ALA A 148 0.83 -7.37 -1.37
N GLY A 149 0.32 -6.49 -2.26
CA GLY A 149 -0.71 -6.84 -3.24
C GLY A 149 -0.26 -7.93 -4.20
N ALA A 150 0.97 -7.87 -4.71
CA ALA A 150 1.51 -8.90 -5.60
C ALA A 150 1.63 -10.28 -4.95
N LEU A 151 1.89 -10.33 -3.66
CA LEU A 151 1.95 -11.59 -2.89
C LEU A 151 0.55 -12.12 -2.51
N TYR A 152 -0.42 -11.20 -2.37
CA TYR A 152 -1.79 -11.55 -2.04
C TYR A 152 -2.51 -12.25 -3.20
N VAL A 153 -2.31 -11.75 -4.43
CA VAL A 153 -2.99 -12.24 -5.64
C VAL A 153 -2.87 -13.74 -5.86
N PRO A 154 -1.65 -14.34 -5.82
CA PRO A 154 -1.48 -15.78 -6.02
C PRO A 154 -2.12 -16.63 -4.94
N GLN A 155 -2.24 -16.09 -3.72
CA GLN A 155 -2.81 -16.84 -2.58
C GLN A 155 -4.33 -16.90 -2.62
N VAL A 156 -4.97 -15.83 -3.09
CA VAL A 156 -6.45 -15.75 -3.14
C VAL A 156 -6.99 -16.28 -4.47
N GLY A 157 -6.21 -16.18 -5.56
CA GLY A 157 -6.55 -16.72 -6.88
C GLY A 157 -7.58 -15.90 -7.66
N ILE A 158 -8.28 -14.97 -7.02
CA ILE A 158 -9.31 -14.12 -7.65
C ILE A 158 -9.16 -12.69 -7.13
N ILE A 159 -9.06 -11.72 -8.04
CA ILE A 159 -9.12 -10.31 -7.69
C ILE A 159 -10.41 -9.73 -8.26
N ASN A 160 -11.28 -9.29 -7.37
CA ASN A 160 -12.51 -8.59 -7.75
C ASN A 160 -12.28 -7.07 -7.59
N PRO A 161 -12.68 -6.23 -8.57
CA PRO A 161 -12.60 -4.77 -8.41
C PRO A 161 -13.31 -4.24 -7.16
N GLY A 162 -14.29 -4.98 -6.62
CA GLY A 162 -14.97 -4.66 -5.36
C GLY A 162 -14.05 -4.53 -4.14
N GLU A 163 -12.86 -5.15 -4.16
CA GLU A 163 -11.85 -5.01 -3.09
C GLU A 163 -11.30 -3.59 -2.97
N PHE A 164 -11.33 -2.80 -4.05
CA PHE A 164 -10.98 -1.38 -4.02
C PHE A 164 -12.06 -0.48 -3.43
N SER A 165 -13.16 -1.05 -2.92
CA SER A 165 -14.23 -0.28 -2.30
C SER A 165 -13.70 0.53 -1.11
N PRO A 166 -14.04 1.84 -1.02
CA PRO A 166 -13.70 2.67 0.14
C PRO A 166 -14.23 2.12 1.46
N LEU A 167 -15.28 1.30 1.42
CA LEU A 167 -15.85 0.64 2.61
C LEU A 167 -14.84 -0.27 3.28
N ASN A 168 -14.07 -1.06 2.53
CA ASN A 168 -13.03 -1.95 3.06
C ASN A 168 -11.92 -1.16 3.77
N SER A 169 -11.55 0.00 3.22
CA SER A 169 -10.59 0.91 3.87
C SER A 169 -11.12 1.48 5.18
N ILE A 170 -12.41 1.82 5.23
CA ILE A 170 -13.06 2.34 6.44
C ILE A 170 -13.16 1.25 7.51
N GLU A 171 -13.43 0.00 7.14
CA GLU A 171 -13.46 -1.12 8.10
C GLU A 171 -12.09 -1.37 8.74
N LEU A 172 -11.01 -1.28 7.98
CA LEU A 172 -9.65 -1.35 8.51
C LEU A 172 -9.35 -0.23 9.51
N VAL A 173 -9.83 0.98 9.25
CA VAL A 173 -9.67 2.13 10.16
C VAL A 173 -10.52 1.92 11.42
N LYS A 174 -11.76 1.46 11.28
CA LYS A 174 -12.63 1.13 12.44
C LYS A 174 -11.99 0.06 13.34
N CYS A 175 -11.41 -0.98 12.75
CA CYS A 175 -10.73 -2.03 13.50
C CYS A 175 -9.52 -1.50 14.28
N LYS A 176 -8.75 -0.58 13.70
CA LYS A 176 -7.62 0.07 14.38
C LYS A 176 -8.05 0.98 15.51
N ILE A 177 -9.08 1.82 15.27
CA ILE A 177 -9.62 2.75 16.29
C ILE A 177 -10.26 1.96 17.42
N GLY A 178 -11.06 0.94 17.13
CA GLY A 178 -11.68 0.08 18.12
C GLY A 178 -10.67 -0.59 19.03
N ARG A 179 -9.54 -1.06 18.47
CA ARG A 179 -8.47 -1.68 19.25
C ARG A 179 -7.72 -0.65 20.12
N ALA A 180 -7.49 0.56 19.62
CA ALA A 180 -6.87 1.64 20.40
C ALA A 180 -7.75 2.08 21.58
N VAL A 181 -9.05 2.24 21.36
CA VAL A 181 -10.02 2.58 22.43
C VAL A 181 -10.10 1.46 23.47
N GLN A 182 -10.06 0.20 23.05
CA GLN A 182 -10.11 -0.95 23.95
C GLN A 182 -8.83 -1.07 24.81
N GLN A 183 -7.68 -0.68 24.26
CA GLN A 183 -6.41 -0.66 24.96
C GLN A 183 -6.37 0.48 25.99
N GLU A 184 -6.84 1.65 25.63
CA GLU A 184 -6.92 2.81 26.55
C GLU A 184 -7.92 2.59 27.69
N CYS A 185 -9.00 1.84 27.46
CA CYS A 185 -9.90 1.40 28.53
C CYS A 185 -9.24 0.39 29.48
N ARG A 186 -8.35 -0.46 28.97
CA ARG A 186 -7.64 -1.47 29.78
C ARG A 186 -6.55 -0.86 30.64
N ASP A 187 -5.91 0.21 30.19
CA ASP A 187 -4.84 0.88 30.91
C ASP A 187 -5.37 1.85 31.99
N ARG A 188 -6.70 2.06 32.05
CA ARG A 188 -7.36 2.88 33.09
C ARG A 188 -7.96 2.08 34.25
N TYR A 189 -7.94 0.75 34.18
CA TYR A 189 -8.38 -0.14 35.27
C TYR A 189 -7.20 -1.03 35.72
#